data_9d1eeb5e88308ac2ed1ebede99ff34de
#
_entry.id   9d1eeb5e88308ac2ed1ebede99ff34de
#
_cell.length_a   1.000
_cell.length_b   1.000
_cell.length_c   1.000
_cell.angle_alpha   90.00
_cell.angle_beta   90.00
_cell.angle_gamma   90.00
#
_symmetry.space_group_name_H-M   'P 1'
#
loop_
_entity.id
_entity.type
_entity.pdbx_description
1 polymer ?
#
loop_
_entity_poly.entity_id
_entity_poly.type
_entity_poly.pdbx_seq_one_letter_code
_entity_poly.pdbx_strand_id
1 'polypeptide(L)'
;MTFTYTITFTLDAAAFPPVTGSEEQRAYWVTPDLLAWPLSLLPMGMNRDAVVTDSGEPVPGSGLALRLVTAPDGGAAVVHGRVRGADSLPAPAITPLRVVGNLPRDVLAAHPNLEGYIALSPTDAEGAPLLDDAAVAAALTGQIAVVQYTGADARGHGGRLDAFTGVQTAILLDHLYAGAAATAELGVVFHGGRPSFSLWAPTARAVTLLTWRTGDPLGCAPEVPGSPARTPAVRGDDGRWSAPNADGRITAGSQYLWEVEVYVPSTRRVETNVVTDPYSTALTTDSTRSVAV
;
A
#
# COMPACT_ATOMS: atom_id res chain seq x y z
N MET A 1 -4.70 -30.62 21.93
CA MET A 1 -5.23 -29.47 22.68
C MET A 1 -4.48 -28.23 22.17
N THR A 2 -5.12 -27.41 21.35
CA THR A 2 -4.51 -26.18 20.82
C THR A 2 -4.88 -25.05 21.77
N PHE A 3 -3.90 -24.44 22.43
CA PHE A 3 -4.15 -23.27 23.28
C PHE A 3 -4.02 -22.02 22.42
N THR A 4 -5.12 -21.33 22.23
CA THR A 4 -5.15 -19.99 21.59
C THR A 4 -4.97 -18.96 22.69
N TYR A 5 -3.88 -18.18 22.65
CA TYR A 5 -3.67 -17.06 23.56
C TYR A 5 -4.14 -15.78 22.89
N THR A 6 -5.16 -15.15 23.47
CA THR A 6 -5.58 -13.80 23.12
C THR A 6 -4.71 -12.82 23.90
N ILE A 7 -3.83 -12.08 23.22
CA ILE A 7 -3.04 -11.02 23.86
C ILE A 7 -3.80 -9.71 23.67
N THR A 8 -4.50 -9.28 24.73
CA THR A 8 -5.13 -7.94 24.77
C THR A 8 -4.14 -6.97 25.39
N PHE A 9 -3.57 -6.05 24.60
CA PHE A 9 -2.74 -4.96 25.12
C PHE A 9 -3.65 -3.81 25.52
N THR A 10 -3.70 -3.48 26.79
CA THR A 10 -4.33 -2.26 27.28
C THR A 10 -3.22 -1.24 27.55
N LEU A 11 -3.11 -0.21 26.69
CA LEU A 11 -2.26 0.94 26.94
C LEU A 11 -3.02 1.94 27.81
N ASP A 12 -2.43 2.31 28.94
CA ASP A 12 -2.86 3.50 29.65
C ASP A 12 -2.32 4.72 28.90
N ALA A 13 -3.21 5.36 28.13
CA ALA A 13 -2.87 6.51 27.28
C ALA A 13 -2.35 7.72 28.07
N ALA A 14 -2.54 7.75 29.39
CA ALA A 14 -2.12 8.87 30.26
C ALA A 14 -0.64 8.83 30.67
N ALA A 15 0.05 7.71 30.48
CA ALA A 15 1.41 7.50 31.01
C ALA A 15 2.53 7.65 29.99
N PHE A 16 2.25 7.81 28.67
CA PHE A 16 3.28 7.78 27.63
C PHE A 16 3.08 8.90 26.60
N PRO A 17 4.20 9.41 26.00
CA PRO A 17 4.11 10.35 24.90
C PRO A 17 3.28 9.75 23.75
N PRO A 18 2.61 10.57 22.95
CA PRO A 18 1.77 10.08 21.87
C PRO A 18 2.58 9.23 20.90
N VAL A 19 2.13 8.00 20.72
CA VAL A 19 2.64 7.09 19.69
C VAL A 19 2.18 7.63 18.34
N THR A 20 3.07 7.69 17.34
CA THR A 20 2.71 8.13 16.00
C THR A 20 1.62 7.25 15.42
N GLY A 21 0.68 7.84 14.71
CA GLY A 21 -0.43 7.11 14.10
C GLY A 21 -0.07 6.52 12.74
N SER A 22 -0.87 5.56 12.29
CA SER A 22 -0.68 4.92 10.98
C SER A 22 -0.89 5.88 9.78
N GLU A 23 -1.55 6.98 9.99
CA GLU A 23 -1.75 8.06 9.01
C GLU A 23 -0.50 8.86 8.69
N GLU A 24 0.51 8.84 9.57
CA GLU A 24 1.76 9.57 9.36
C GLU A 24 2.69 8.93 8.31
N GLN A 25 2.55 7.64 8.06
CA GLN A 25 3.31 6.89 7.04
C GLN A 25 4.81 7.23 7.02
N ARG A 26 5.49 6.99 8.13
CA ARG A 26 6.93 7.35 8.31
C ARG A 26 7.89 6.23 7.95
N ALA A 27 7.43 4.97 7.88
CA ALA A 27 8.22 3.85 7.37
C ALA A 27 8.12 3.77 5.85
N TYR A 28 9.09 3.12 5.20
CA TYR A 28 9.06 2.86 3.76
C TYR A 28 9.25 1.38 3.49
N TRP A 29 8.52 0.85 2.53
CA TRP A 29 8.76 -0.48 1.98
C TRP A 29 9.52 -0.31 0.67
N VAL A 30 10.76 -0.78 0.64
CA VAL A 30 11.71 -0.52 -0.46
C VAL A 30 11.70 -1.65 -1.48
N THR A 31 11.89 -2.89 -1.01
CA THR A 31 11.78 -4.13 -1.81
C THR A 31 11.01 -5.17 -1.01
N PRO A 32 10.55 -6.29 -1.57
CA PRO A 32 9.82 -7.31 -0.82
C PRO A 32 10.50 -7.76 0.48
N ASP A 33 11.83 -7.74 0.52
CA ASP A 33 12.68 -8.16 1.63
C ASP A 33 13.32 -7.00 2.42
N LEU A 34 13.03 -5.73 2.07
CA LEU A 34 13.65 -4.56 2.68
C LEU A 34 12.64 -3.46 3.02
N LEU A 35 12.60 -3.08 4.30
CA LEU A 35 11.90 -1.89 4.77
C LEU A 35 12.89 -0.90 5.39
N ALA A 36 12.51 0.37 5.44
CA ALA A 36 13.25 1.42 6.11
C ALA A 36 12.45 1.93 7.33
N TRP A 37 13.10 1.97 8.49
CA TRP A 37 12.54 2.44 9.76
C TRP A 37 13.27 3.68 10.24
N PRO A 38 12.58 4.78 10.56
CA PRO A 38 13.24 6.02 10.96
C PRO A 38 13.84 5.92 12.37
N LEU A 39 15.08 6.34 12.52
CA LEU A 39 15.77 6.42 13.81
C LEU A 39 15.04 7.31 14.82
N SER A 40 14.29 8.29 14.34
CA SER A 40 13.50 9.19 15.19
C SER A 40 12.33 8.52 15.92
N LEU A 41 11.98 7.28 15.55
CA LEU A 41 10.97 6.48 16.24
C LEU A 41 11.57 5.45 17.21
N LEU A 42 12.89 5.40 17.36
CA LEU A 42 13.50 4.55 18.38
C LEU A 42 13.03 4.99 19.79
N PRO A 43 12.96 4.07 20.75
CA PRO A 43 12.55 4.37 22.11
C PRO A 43 13.42 5.46 22.75
N MET A 44 12.82 6.22 23.65
CA MET A 44 13.55 7.28 24.37
C MET A 44 14.79 6.72 25.06
N GLY A 45 15.96 7.35 24.84
CA GLY A 45 17.25 6.92 25.36
C GLY A 45 17.96 5.87 24.50
N MET A 46 17.35 5.38 23.42
CA MET A 46 17.99 4.51 22.44
C MET A 46 18.43 5.35 21.23
N ASN A 47 19.70 5.23 20.87
CA ASN A 47 20.25 5.84 19.66
C ASN A 47 20.54 4.77 18.59
N ARG A 48 21.07 5.18 17.44
CA ARG A 48 21.44 4.28 16.34
C ARG A 48 22.41 3.18 16.81
N ASP A 49 23.40 3.51 17.64
CA ASP A 49 24.46 2.56 18.04
C ASP A 49 23.93 1.45 18.96
N ALA A 50 22.75 1.64 19.54
CA ALA A 50 22.06 0.59 20.30
C ALA A 50 21.43 -0.48 19.40
N VAL A 51 21.26 -0.22 18.11
CA VAL A 51 20.59 -1.12 17.15
C VAL A 51 21.47 -1.48 15.96
N VAL A 52 22.39 -0.60 15.57
CA VAL A 52 23.31 -0.81 14.44
C VAL A 52 24.72 -0.38 14.85
N THR A 53 25.71 -1.24 14.62
CA THR A 53 27.13 -0.96 14.91
C THR A 53 27.72 0.09 13.96
N ASP A 54 28.90 0.58 14.25
CA ASP A 54 29.64 1.51 13.37
C ASP A 54 29.94 0.89 12.00
N SER A 55 30.12 -0.43 11.94
CA SER A 55 30.30 -1.19 10.69
C SER A 55 29.00 -1.36 9.88
N GLY A 56 27.85 -0.99 10.48
CA GLY A 56 26.55 -1.08 9.82
C GLY A 56 25.81 -2.41 10.05
N GLU A 57 26.33 -3.27 10.94
CA GLU A 57 25.72 -4.53 11.29
C GLU A 57 24.70 -4.39 12.42
N PRO A 58 23.68 -5.27 12.51
CA PRO A 58 22.71 -5.22 13.61
C PRO A 58 23.37 -5.54 14.96
N VAL A 59 22.94 -4.84 16.02
CA VAL A 59 23.37 -5.11 17.41
C VAL A 59 22.50 -6.23 17.98
N PRO A 60 23.07 -7.39 18.32
CA PRO A 60 22.32 -8.49 18.91
C PRO A 60 21.74 -8.09 20.27
N GLY A 61 20.48 -8.51 20.53
CA GLY A 61 19.88 -8.33 21.85
C GLY A 61 19.50 -6.90 22.21
N SER A 62 19.32 -6.01 21.23
CA SER A 62 18.87 -4.63 21.43
C SER A 62 17.53 -4.52 22.21
N GLY A 63 16.79 -5.61 22.34
CA GLY A 63 15.46 -5.64 22.98
C GLY A 63 14.35 -4.98 22.16
N LEU A 64 14.66 -4.54 20.93
CA LEU A 64 13.72 -3.94 20.01
C LEU A 64 13.02 -5.04 19.21
N ALA A 65 11.70 -5.05 19.23
CA ALA A 65 10.87 -5.95 18.45
C ALA A 65 10.02 -5.14 17.46
N LEU A 66 10.23 -5.37 16.18
CA LEU A 66 9.49 -4.73 15.10
C LEU A 66 8.64 -5.76 14.36
N ARG A 67 7.46 -5.34 13.92
CA ARG A 67 6.54 -6.20 13.17
C ARG A 67 5.85 -5.41 12.08
N LEU A 68 5.76 -6.01 10.92
CA LEU A 68 4.88 -5.57 9.85
C LEU A 68 3.47 -6.12 10.13
N VAL A 69 2.49 -5.23 10.14
CA VAL A 69 1.08 -5.57 10.35
C VAL A 69 0.31 -5.17 9.11
N THR A 70 -0.37 -6.11 8.49
CA THR A 70 -1.13 -5.88 7.27
C THR A 70 -2.58 -6.32 7.42
N ALA A 71 -3.48 -5.62 6.76
CA ALA A 71 -4.90 -5.95 6.70
C ALA A 71 -5.37 -6.01 5.26
N PRO A 72 -5.06 -7.10 4.52
CA PRO A 72 -5.38 -7.22 3.09
C PRO A 72 -6.88 -7.27 2.80
N ASP A 73 -7.71 -7.47 3.81
CA ASP A 73 -9.17 -7.36 3.72
C ASP A 73 -9.66 -5.90 3.59
N GLY A 74 -8.76 -4.94 3.69
CA GLY A 74 -9.05 -3.52 3.64
C GLY A 74 -9.52 -2.93 4.97
N GLY A 75 -9.60 -3.74 6.02
CA GLY A 75 -9.86 -3.24 7.37
C GLY A 75 -8.62 -2.55 7.96
N ALA A 76 -8.80 -1.78 9.03
CA ALA A 76 -7.70 -1.22 9.78
C ALA A 76 -7.08 -2.30 10.70
N ALA A 77 -5.82 -2.66 10.45
CA ALA A 77 -5.08 -3.61 11.28
C ALA A 77 -4.63 -2.99 12.61
N VAL A 78 -4.35 -1.67 12.59
CA VAL A 78 -3.99 -0.89 13.78
C VAL A 78 -5.01 0.21 13.99
N VAL A 79 -5.73 0.17 15.09
CA VAL A 79 -6.77 1.14 15.45
C VAL A 79 -6.47 1.71 16.83
N HIS A 80 -6.35 3.04 16.93
CA HIS A 80 -6.06 3.75 18.18
C HIS A 80 -4.83 3.19 18.93
N GLY A 81 -3.74 2.89 18.20
CA GLY A 81 -2.52 2.34 18.80
C GLY A 81 -2.62 0.88 19.25
N ARG A 82 -3.65 0.17 18.84
CA ARG A 82 -3.81 -1.27 19.11
C ARG A 82 -3.81 -2.05 17.81
N VAL A 83 -3.02 -3.11 17.76
CA VAL A 83 -3.15 -4.11 16.69
C VAL A 83 -4.47 -4.85 16.91
N ARG A 84 -5.27 -4.95 15.85
CA ARG A 84 -6.55 -5.69 15.89
C ARG A 84 -6.27 -7.14 16.27
N GLY A 85 -7.01 -7.68 17.24
CA GLY A 85 -6.80 -9.04 17.75
C GLY A 85 -7.12 -10.12 16.71
N ALA A 86 -6.58 -11.32 16.96
CA ALA A 86 -6.85 -12.50 16.13
C ALA A 86 -8.33 -12.91 16.08
N ASP A 87 -9.12 -12.45 17.06
CA ASP A 87 -10.58 -12.71 17.10
C ASP A 87 -11.38 -11.80 16.17
N SER A 88 -10.75 -10.74 15.61
CA SER A 88 -11.39 -9.92 14.59
C SER A 88 -11.30 -10.63 13.24
N LEU A 89 -12.42 -10.87 12.59
CA LEU A 89 -12.48 -11.48 11.27
C LEU A 89 -12.60 -10.40 10.17
N PRO A 90 -11.74 -10.49 9.16
CA PRO A 90 -10.55 -11.31 9.06
C PRO A 90 -9.42 -10.77 9.97
N ALA A 91 -8.58 -11.66 10.48
CA ALA A 91 -7.44 -11.29 11.32
C ALA A 91 -6.35 -10.58 10.50
N PRO A 92 -5.65 -9.58 11.08
CA PRO A 92 -4.48 -8.99 10.44
C PRO A 92 -3.35 -10.02 10.33
N ALA A 93 -2.57 -9.95 9.26
CA ALA A 93 -1.32 -10.69 9.18
C ALA A 93 -0.23 -9.92 9.93
N ILE A 94 0.57 -10.64 10.72
CA ILE A 94 1.65 -10.07 11.54
C ILE A 94 2.94 -10.80 11.18
N THR A 95 3.90 -10.07 10.61
CA THR A 95 5.20 -10.60 10.18
C THR A 95 6.29 -9.97 11.03
N PRO A 96 7.16 -10.76 11.71
CA PRO A 96 8.30 -10.22 12.42
C PRO A 96 9.27 -9.55 11.44
N LEU A 97 9.88 -8.44 11.89
CA LEU A 97 10.90 -7.71 11.15
C LEU A 97 12.21 -7.77 11.93
N ARG A 98 13.28 -8.11 11.23
CA ARG A 98 14.64 -8.09 11.80
C ARG A 98 15.33 -6.78 11.43
N VAL A 99 16.06 -6.19 12.36
CA VAL A 99 17.05 -5.17 12.03
C VAL A 99 18.18 -5.87 11.29
N VAL A 100 18.48 -5.41 10.07
CA VAL A 100 19.56 -5.97 9.25
C VAL A 100 20.73 -4.99 9.02
N GLY A 101 20.66 -3.82 9.65
CA GLY A 101 21.75 -2.87 9.67
C GLY A 101 21.44 -1.53 9.00
N ASN A 102 22.40 -1.00 8.27
CA ASN A 102 22.21 0.21 7.46
C ASN A 102 21.46 -0.13 6.17
N LEU A 103 20.78 0.86 5.63
CA LEU A 103 20.25 0.76 4.27
C LEU A 103 21.39 0.62 3.24
N PRO A 104 21.21 -0.15 2.18
CA PRO A 104 22.17 -0.27 1.08
C PRO A 104 22.51 1.09 0.46
N ARG A 105 23.76 1.25 0.02
CA ARG A 105 24.26 2.53 -0.51
C ARG A 105 23.57 2.95 -1.80
N ASP A 106 23.21 2.01 -2.64
CA ASP A 106 22.44 2.23 -3.87
C ASP A 106 21.04 2.71 -3.58
N VAL A 107 20.38 2.17 -2.54
CA VAL A 107 19.07 2.65 -2.05
C VAL A 107 19.18 4.10 -1.56
N LEU A 108 20.20 4.42 -0.74
CA LEU A 108 20.40 5.79 -0.26
C LEU A 108 20.77 6.77 -1.38
N ALA A 109 21.51 6.31 -2.40
CA ALA A 109 21.83 7.13 -3.57
C ALA A 109 20.58 7.44 -4.41
N ALA A 110 19.67 6.47 -4.56
CA ALA A 110 18.41 6.65 -5.26
C ALA A 110 17.37 7.44 -4.43
N HIS A 111 17.41 7.27 -3.11
CA HIS A 111 16.44 7.84 -2.16
C HIS A 111 17.13 8.55 -0.98
N PRO A 112 17.72 9.74 -1.18
CA PRO A 112 18.44 10.47 -0.13
C PRO A 112 17.58 10.84 1.09
N ASN A 113 16.25 10.92 0.91
CA ASN A 113 15.29 11.14 2.01
C ASN A 113 15.25 10.00 3.04
N LEU A 114 15.86 8.86 2.74
CA LEU A 114 16.00 7.74 3.68
C LEU A 114 17.29 7.81 4.52
N GLU A 115 18.06 8.88 4.41
CA GLU A 115 19.12 9.17 5.39
C GLU A 115 18.51 9.28 6.80
N GLY A 116 19.13 8.63 7.80
CA GLY A 116 18.57 8.57 9.15
C GLY A 116 17.55 7.43 9.36
N TYR A 117 17.54 6.45 8.46
CA TYR A 117 16.76 5.21 8.59
C TYR A 117 17.69 4.01 8.78
N ILE A 118 17.16 2.97 9.43
CA ILE A 118 17.77 1.64 9.50
C ILE A 118 17.02 0.66 8.61
N ALA A 119 17.73 -0.37 8.16
CA ALA A 119 17.19 -1.44 7.35
C ALA A 119 16.50 -2.50 8.22
N LEU A 120 15.29 -2.86 7.83
CA LEU A 120 14.52 -3.98 8.39
C LEU A 120 14.24 -4.99 7.29
N SER A 121 14.16 -6.27 7.67
CA SER A 121 13.82 -7.33 6.72
C SER A 121 12.76 -8.27 7.29
N PRO A 122 11.73 -8.63 6.49
CA PRO A 122 10.74 -9.65 6.82
C PRO A 122 11.28 -11.04 6.48
N THR A 123 12.42 -11.42 7.08
CA THR A 123 13.08 -12.72 6.89
C THR A 123 13.22 -13.44 8.21
N ASP A 124 13.33 -14.77 8.17
CA ASP A 124 13.71 -15.56 9.33
C ASP A 124 15.18 -15.39 9.72
N ALA A 125 15.65 -16.14 10.71
CA ALA A 125 17.02 -16.06 11.21
C ALA A 125 18.04 -16.52 10.16
N GLU A 126 17.65 -17.38 9.26
CA GLU A 126 18.45 -17.94 8.17
C GLU A 126 18.42 -17.05 6.92
N GLY A 127 17.59 -15.99 6.91
CA GLY A 127 17.45 -15.04 5.82
C GLY A 127 16.39 -15.44 4.78
N ALA A 128 15.60 -16.50 5.03
CA ALA A 128 14.54 -16.87 4.11
C ALA A 128 13.34 -15.91 4.23
N PRO A 129 12.72 -15.49 3.10
CA PRO A 129 11.57 -14.59 3.11
C PRO A 129 10.38 -15.16 3.90
N LEU A 130 9.76 -14.32 4.73
CA LEU A 130 8.52 -14.64 5.46
C LEU A 130 7.26 -14.23 4.68
N LEU A 131 7.43 -13.49 3.59
CA LEU A 131 6.36 -13.06 2.69
C LEU A 131 6.69 -13.56 1.28
N ASP A 132 5.74 -14.20 0.65
CA ASP A 132 5.78 -14.50 -0.78
C ASP A 132 5.16 -13.34 -1.59
N ASP A 133 5.28 -13.41 -2.91
CA ASP A 133 4.77 -12.37 -3.82
C ASP A 133 3.25 -12.16 -3.66
N ALA A 134 2.50 -13.22 -3.37
CA ALA A 134 1.06 -13.14 -3.16
C ALA A 134 0.72 -12.39 -1.87
N ALA A 135 1.47 -12.62 -0.79
CA ALA A 135 1.32 -11.91 0.48
C ALA A 135 1.70 -10.43 0.34
N VAL A 136 2.76 -10.11 -0.39
CA VAL A 136 3.16 -8.73 -0.71
C VAL A 136 2.05 -8.03 -1.50
N ALA A 137 1.55 -8.66 -2.58
CA ALA A 137 0.48 -8.11 -3.39
C ALA A 137 -0.82 -7.89 -2.60
N ALA A 138 -1.17 -8.83 -1.72
CA ALA A 138 -2.33 -8.71 -0.85
C ALA A 138 -2.17 -7.57 0.17
N ALA A 139 -0.98 -7.43 0.77
CA ALA A 139 -0.69 -6.35 1.71
C ALA A 139 -0.90 -4.96 1.10
N LEU A 140 -0.52 -4.78 -0.16
CA LEU A 140 -0.66 -3.50 -0.88
C LEU A 140 -2.11 -3.03 -1.06
N THR A 141 -3.10 -3.91 -0.86
CA THR A 141 -4.52 -3.57 -1.04
C THR A 141 -5.23 -3.16 0.26
N GLY A 142 -4.51 -3.08 1.38
CA GLY A 142 -5.08 -2.75 2.69
C GLY A 142 -4.18 -1.85 3.53
N GLN A 143 -4.47 -1.77 4.82
CA GLN A 143 -3.58 -1.08 5.74
C GLN A 143 -2.26 -1.82 5.90
N ILE A 144 -1.16 -1.07 5.81
CA ILE A 144 0.18 -1.54 6.12
C ILE A 144 0.75 -0.65 7.23
N ALA A 145 1.21 -1.24 8.31
CA ALA A 145 1.84 -0.52 9.41
C ALA A 145 3.03 -1.30 9.95
N VAL A 146 4.03 -0.57 10.47
CA VAL A 146 5.08 -1.16 11.30
C VAL A 146 4.83 -0.77 12.74
N VAL A 147 4.90 -1.73 13.64
CA VAL A 147 4.76 -1.56 15.09
C VAL A 147 6.08 -1.92 15.78
N GLN A 148 6.45 -1.15 16.79
CA GLN A 148 7.68 -1.27 17.55
C GLN A 148 7.37 -1.51 19.02
N TYR A 149 8.01 -2.52 19.60
CA TYR A 149 7.90 -2.86 21.02
C TYR A 149 9.30 -2.91 21.65
N THR A 150 9.40 -2.56 22.96
CA THR A 150 10.58 -2.82 23.79
C THR A 150 10.23 -3.71 24.97
N GLY A 151 11.23 -4.46 25.46
CA GLY A 151 11.06 -5.40 26.56
C GLY A 151 10.26 -6.64 26.19
N ALA A 152 10.08 -6.92 24.88
CA ALA A 152 9.48 -8.17 24.42
C ALA A 152 10.45 -9.35 24.63
N ASP A 153 9.90 -10.55 24.89
CA ASP A 153 10.69 -11.78 24.91
C ASP A 153 11.26 -12.13 23.52
N ALA A 154 12.09 -13.17 23.45
CA ALA A 154 12.70 -13.62 22.18
C ALA A 154 11.65 -14.03 21.12
N ARG A 155 10.39 -14.30 21.52
CA ARG A 155 9.27 -14.60 20.64
C ARG A 155 8.44 -13.34 20.32
N GLY A 156 8.85 -12.19 20.88
CA GLY A 156 8.16 -10.92 20.72
C GLY A 156 6.85 -10.83 21.52
N HIS A 157 6.68 -11.62 22.56
CA HIS A 157 5.54 -11.52 23.45
C HIS A 157 5.85 -10.59 24.62
N GLY A 158 4.84 -9.93 25.14
CA GLY A 158 4.98 -8.90 26.16
C GLY A 158 5.58 -7.64 25.53
N GLY A 159 6.17 -6.82 26.34
CA GLY A 159 6.75 -5.57 25.90
C GLY A 159 5.73 -4.42 25.80
N ARG A 160 6.30 -3.22 25.75
CA ARG A 160 5.56 -1.99 25.61
C ARG A 160 5.55 -1.57 24.16
N LEU A 161 4.39 -1.18 23.63
CA LEU A 161 4.31 -0.54 22.33
C LEU A 161 4.91 0.87 22.44
N ASP A 162 6.01 1.12 21.73
CA ASP A 162 6.72 2.40 21.76
C ASP A 162 6.32 3.29 20.59
N ALA A 163 6.19 2.71 19.41
CA ALA A 163 5.80 3.45 18.22
C ALA A 163 5.05 2.55 17.23
N PHE A 164 4.22 3.16 16.40
CA PHE A 164 3.70 2.56 15.17
C PHE A 164 3.51 3.64 14.13
N THR A 165 3.62 3.28 12.86
CA THR A 165 3.39 4.19 11.74
C THR A 165 2.93 3.42 10.52
N GLY A 166 2.21 4.10 9.63
CA GLY A 166 1.93 3.59 8.30
C GLY A 166 3.19 3.46 7.46
N VAL A 167 3.07 2.77 6.35
CA VAL A 167 4.18 2.46 5.44
C VAL A 167 3.93 3.09 4.09
N GLN A 168 4.90 3.85 3.59
CA GLN A 168 4.93 4.35 2.22
C GLN A 168 5.40 3.24 1.29
N THR A 169 4.65 2.99 0.22
CA THR A 169 4.85 1.86 -0.69
C THR A 169 5.32 2.27 -2.09
N ALA A 170 5.52 3.56 -2.35
CA ALA A 170 5.87 4.04 -3.69
C ALA A 170 7.15 3.37 -4.23
N ILE A 171 8.20 3.24 -3.40
CA ILE A 171 9.46 2.61 -3.80
C ILE A 171 9.26 1.13 -4.13
N LEU A 172 8.49 0.41 -3.31
CA LEU A 172 8.15 -0.99 -3.58
C LEU A 172 7.35 -1.13 -4.88
N LEU A 173 6.39 -0.25 -5.15
CA LEU A 173 5.62 -0.27 -6.39
C LEU A 173 6.51 -0.04 -7.61
N ASP A 174 7.47 0.89 -7.53
CA ASP A 174 8.46 1.10 -8.57
C ASP A 174 9.32 -0.16 -8.76
N HIS A 175 9.77 -0.78 -7.67
CA HIS A 175 10.55 -2.03 -7.73
C HIS A 175 9.77 -3.16 -8.41
N LEU A 176 8.49 -3.34 -8.06
CA LEU A 176 7.66 -4.43 -8.59
C LEU A 176 7.25 -4.22 -10.05
N TYR A 177 7.02 -2.98 -10.48
CA TYR A 177 6.30 -2.69 -11.72
C TYR A 177 7.08 -1.84 -12.73
N ALA A 178 8.31 -1.36 -12.43
CA ALA A 178 9.07 -0.51 -13.34
C ALA A 178 9.29 -1.14 -14.73
N GLY A 179 9.53 -2.45 -14.77
CA GLY A 179 9.71 -3.18 -16.03
C GLY A 179 8.46 -3.19 -16.91
N ALA A 180 7.28 -3.29 -16.29
CA ALA A 180 6.00 -3.29 -16.99
C ALA A 180 5.59 -1.88 -17.42
N ALA A 181 5.96 -0.85 -16.65
CA ALA A 181 5.61 0.54 -16.92
C ALA A 181 6.17 1.05 -18.27
N ALA A 182 7.32 0.53 -18.69
CA ALA A 182 7.97 0.95 -19.94
C ALA A 182 7.17 0.59 -21.21
N THR A 183 6.27 -0.40 -21.13
CA THR A 183 5.48 -0.91 -22.28
C THR A 183 3.97 -0.83 -22.03
N ALA A 184 3.54 -0.33 -20.89
CA ALA A 184 2.14 -0.26 -20.52
C ALA A 184 1.39 0.76 -21.38
N GLU A 185 0.33 0.31 -22.05
CA GLU A 185 -0.65 1.19 -22.65
C GLU A 185 -1.65 1.58 -21.56
N LEU A 186 -1.67 2.86 -21.18
CA LEU A 186 -2.55 3.41 -20.15
C LEU A 186 -3.52 4.43 -20.75
N GLY A 187 -4.66 4.60 -20.09
CA GLY A 187 -5.74 5.43 -20.62
C GLY A 187 -6.55 4.72 -21.68
N VAL A 188 -6.94 5.47 -22.71
CA VAL A 188 -7.68 4.95 -23.85
C VAL A 188 -6.76 4.76 -25.04
N VAL A 189 -6.72 3.54 -25.56
CA VAL A 189 -5.97 3.20 -26.77
C VAL A 189 -6.90 2.58 -27.81
N PHE A 190 -6.81 3.02 -29.07
CA PHE A 190 -7.66 2.52 -30.14
C PHE A 190 -6.97 1.43 -30.95
N HIS A 191 -7.55 0.24 -30.96
CA HIS A 191 -7.12 -0.88 -31.79
C HIS A 191 -8.18 -1.15 -32.88
N GLY A 192 -7.85 -0.86 -34.12
CA GLY A 192 -8.79 -1.04 -35.24
C GLY A 192 -10.09 -0.24 -35.07
N GLY A 193 -10.00 0.97 -34.51
CA GLY A 193 -11.14 1.87 -34.29
C GLY A 193 -11.97 1.56 -33.03
N ARG A 194 -11.57 0.58 -32.24
CA ARG A 194 -12.22 0.24 -30.96
C ARG A 194 -11.37 0.69 -29.79
N PRO A 195 -11.92 1.45 -28.82
CA PRO A 195 -11.18 1.82 -27.63
C PRO A 195 -11.01 0.65 -26.67
N SER A 196 -9.83 0.52 -26.12
CA SER A 196 -9.51 -0.25 -24.93
C SER A 196 -9.17 0.70 -23.79
N PHE A 197 -9.46 0.31 -22.56
CA PHE A 197 -9.34 1.14 -21.38
C PHE A 197 -8.43 0.47 -20.37
N SER A 198 -7.42 1.19 -19.91
CA SER A 198 -6.48 0.68 -18.90
C SER A 198 -6.13 1.76 -17.88
N LEU A 199 -6.12 1.36 -16.60
CA LEU A 199 -5.76 2.20 -15.47
C LEU A 199 -4.65 1.52 -14.66
N TRP A 200 -3.57 2.21 -14.35
CA TRP A 200 -2.60 1.71 -13.39
C TRP A 200 -3.01 2.09 -11.97
N ALA A 201 -3.45 1.08 -11.22
CA ALA A 201 -3.91 1.23 -9.85
C ALA A 201 -3.54 -0.03 -9.03
N PRO A 202 -2.26 -0.28 -8.77
CA PRO A 202 -1.76 -1.53 -8.19
C PRO A 202 -2.25 -1.77 -6.77
N THR A 203 -2.62 -0.72 -6.04
CA THR A 203 -3.16 -0.80 -4.67
C THR A 203 -4.68 -0.90 -4.62
N ALA A 204 -5.36 -0.81 -5.77
CA ALA A 204 -6.81 -0.95 -5.82
C ALA A 204 -7.26 -2.39 -5.54
N ARG A 205 -8.41 -2.52 -4.93
CA ARG A 205 -9.10 -3.79 -4.61
C ARG A 205 -10.06 -4.20 -5.71
N ALA A 206 -10.73 -3.20 -6.29
CA ALA A 206 -11.62 -3.35 -7.41
C ALA A 206 -11.62 -2.08 -8.25
N VAL A 207 -11.77 -2.24 -9.55
CA VAL A 207 -11.91 -1.13 -10.49
C VAL A 207 -13.05 -1.42 -11.45
N THR A 208 -13.91 -0.43 -11.67
CA THR A 208 -15.03 -0.52 -12.61
C THR A 208 -14.98 0.68 -13.55
N LEU A 209 -15.06 0.42 -14.84
CA LEU A 209 -15.23 1.46 -15.85
C LEU A 209 -16.72 1.84 -15.93
N LEU A 210 -17.01 3.13 -15.75
CA LEU A 210 -18.31 3.74 -15.91
C LEU A 210 -18.37 4.46 -17.26
N THR A 211 -19.32 4.13 -18.13
CA THR A 211 -19.38 4.72 -19.47
C THR A 211 -20.75 5.27 -19.82
N TRP A 212 -20.75 6.41 -20.52
CA TRP A 212 -21.92 7.02 -21.13
C TRP A 212 -21.69 7.11 -22.64
N ARG A 213 -22.59 6.57 -23.40
CA ARG A 213 -22.52 6.63 -24.86
C ARG A 213 -22.98 8.01 -25.34
N THR A 214 -22.25 8.57 -26.26
CA THR A 214 -22.63 9.81 -26.93
C THR A 214 -22.75 9.55 -28.43
N GLY A 215 -23.52 10.40 -29.12
CA GLY A 215 -23.57 10.43 -30.58
C GLY A 215 -22.51 11.38 -31.18
N ASP A 216 -21.73 12.07 -30.33
CA ASP A 216 -20.69 13.00 -30.75
C ASP A 216 -19.31 12.27 -30.70
N PRO A 217 -18.68 11.99 -31.85
CA PRO A 217 -17.40 11.31 -31.88
C PRO A 217 -16.23 12.14 -31.36
N LEU A 218 -16.38 13.44 -31.19
CA LEU A 218 -15.36 14.34 -30.65
C LEU A 218 -15.48 14.50 -29.11
N GLY A 219 -16.61 14.08 -28.53
CA GLY A 219 -16.81 14.07 -27.10
C GLY A 219 -16.84 15.44 -26.41
N CYS A 220 -16.80 16.54 -27.19
CA CYS A 220 -16.82 17.90 -26.63
C CYS A 220 -18.18 18.33 -26.11
N ALA A 221 -19.17 17.45 -26.15
CA ALA A 221 -20.51 17.70 -25.66
C ALA A 221 -20.55 17.88 -24.12
N PRO A 222 -21.55 18.57 -23.60
CA PRO A 222 -21.91 18.52 -22.19
C PRO A 222 -22.08 17.06 -21.73
N GLU A 223 -22.07 16.87 -20.41
CA GLU A 223 -22.29 15.53 -19.84
C GLU A 223 -23.55 14.87 -20.39
N VAL A 224 -23.40 13.63 -20.84
CA VAL A 224 -24.54 12.80 -21.24
C VAL A 224 -25.34 12.46 -19.98
N PRO A 225 -26.64 12.76 -19.93
CA PRO A 225 -27.47 12.44 -18.78
C PRO A 225 -27.69 10.93 -18.65
N GLY A 226 -28.10 10.53 -17.45
CA GLY A 226 -28.48 9.14 -17.13
C GLY A 226 -27.39 8.33 -16.42
N SER A 227 -27.76 7.11 -16.06
CA SER A 227 -26.85 6.19 -15.36
C SER A 227 -25.83 5.61 -16.32
N PRO A 228 -24.57 5.41 -15.88
CA PRO A 228 -23.55 4.78 -16.70
C PRO A 228 -23.79 3.28 -16.89
N ALA A 229 -23.29 2.77 -18.01
CA ALA A 229 -22.99 1.34 -18.10
C ALA A 229 -21.76 1.05 -17.22
N ARG A 230 -21.76 -0.09 -16.55
CA ARG A 230 -20.72 -0.50 -15.60
C ARG A 230 -20.01 -1.73 -16.15
N THR A 231 -18.69 -1.64 -16.29
CA THR A 231 -17.85 -2.74 -16.77
C THR A 231 -16.76 -3.01 -15.74
N PRO A 232 -16.80 -4.11 -14.99
CA PRO A 232 -15.72 -4.49 -14.09
C PRO A 232 -14.41 -4.67 -14.87
N ALA A 233 -13.34 -4.06 -14.36
CA ALA A 233 -12.01 -4.23 -14.93
C ALA A 233 -11.33 -5.48 -14.36
N VAL A 234 -10.38 -6.02 -15.10
CA VAL A 234 -9.56 -7.17 -14.72
C VAL A 234 -8.15 -6.69 -14.40
N ARG A 235 -7.64 -7.09 -13.25
CA ARG A 235 -6.27 -6.79 -12.81
C ARG A 235 -5.27 -7.70 -13.53
N GLY A 236 -4.24 -7.11 -14.11
CA GLY A 236 -3.06 -7.81 -14.62
C GLY A 236 -1.96 -7.95 -13.58
N ASP A 237 -0.96 -8.79 -13.87
CA ASP A 237 0.20 -9.01 -13.01
C ASP A 237 1.11 -7.77 -12.92
N ASP A 238 0.96 -6.84 -13.84
CA ASP A 238 1.67 -5.56 -13.92
C ASP A 238 1.05 -4.44 -13.07
N GLY A 239 0.05 -4.74 -12.26
CA GLY A 239 -0.68 -3.76 -11.45
C GLY A 239 -1.68 -2.91 -12.24
N ARG A 240 -1.81 -3.14 -13.54
CA ARG A 240 -2.77 -2.49 -14.44
C ARG A 240 -4.13 -3.16 -14.35
N TRP A 241 -5.17 -2.34 -14.47
CA TRP A 241 -6.55 -2.78 -14.61
C TRP A 241 -7.03 -2.49 -16.03
N SER A 242 -7.59 -3.49 -16.68
CA SER A 242 -8.10 -3.36 -18.06
C SER A 242 -9.59 -3.64 -18.11
N ALA A 243 -10.36 -2.73 -18.68
CA ALA A 243 -11.80 -2.93 -18.87
C ALA A 243 -12.06 -3.49 -20.28
N PRO A 244 -12.69 -4.67 -20.37
CA PRO A 244 -12.99 -5.27 -21.66
C PRO A 244 -14.07 -4.47 -22.41
N ASN A 245 -13.87 -4.30 -23.73
CA ASN A 245 -14.86 -3.77 -24.67
C ASN A 245 -15.12 -4.81 -25.79
N ALA A 246 -15.32 -6.06 -25.38
CA ALA A 246 -15.43 -7.18 -26.31
C ALA A 246 -16.64 -7.08 -27.24
N ASP A 247 -17.75 -6.54 -26.75
CA ASP A 247 -18.99 -6.33 -27.53
C ASP A 247 -18.97 -5.08 -28.43
N GLY A 248 -17.91 -4.26 -28.32
CA GLY A 248 -17.74 -3.05 -29.11
C GLY A 248 -18.77 -1.95 -28.83
N ARG A 249 -19.46 -2.01 -27.69
CA ARG A 249 -20.49 -1.02 -27.32
C ARG A 249 -19.92 0.33 -26.96
N ILE A 250 -18.68 0.38 -26.47
CA ILE A 250 -17.99 1.63 -26.18
C ILE A 250 -17.28 2.08 -27.46
N THR A 251 -17.53 3.30 -27.87
CA THR A 251 -17.03 3.88 -29.13
C THR A 251 -16.28 5.18 -28.89
N ALA A 252 -15.62 5.70 -29.91
CA ALA A 252 -15.04 7.03 -29.85
C ALA A 252 -16.10 8.06 -29.42
N GLY A 253 -15.68 9.05 -28.63
CA GLY A 253 -16.54 10.06 -28.05
C GLY A 253 -17.31 9.61 -26.79
N SER A 254 -17.30 8.33 -26.43
CA SER A 254 -17.91 7.87 -25.18
C SER A 254 -17.25 8.59 -23.98
N GLN A 255 -18.10 9.09 -23.09
CA GLN A 255 -17.63 9.68 -21.83
C GLN A 255 -17.45 8.57 -20.81
N TYR A 256 -16.44 8.69 -19.93
CA TYR A 256 -16.17 7.66 -18.94
C TYR A 256 -15.55 8.21 -17.67
N LEU A 257 -15.68 7.40 -16.59
CA LEU A 257 -14.99 7.57 -15.31
C LEU A 257 -14.51 6.20 -14.84
N TRP A 258 -13.55 6.22 -13.93
CA TRP A 258 -13.16 5.06 -13.16
C TRP A 258 -13.77 5.09 -11.77
N GLU A 259 -14.40 4.02 -11.36
CA GLU A 259 -14.76 3.77 -9.96
C GLU A 259 -13.72 2.83 -9.37
N VAL A 260 -13.01 3.31 -8.35
CA VAL A 260 -11.87 2.62 -7.76
C VAL A 260 -12.13 2.37 -6.29
N GLU A 261 -12.11 1.11 -5.88
CA GLU A 261 -12.15 0.71 -4.48
C GLU A 261 -10.73 0.59 -3.95
N VAL A 262 -10.37 1.38 -2.94
CA VAL A 262 -9.00 1.47 -2.41
C VAL A 262 -9.00 1.75 -0.92
N TYR A 263 -8.00 1.22 -0.19
CA TYR A 263 -7.77 1.61 1.19
C TYR A 263 -7.19 3.03 1.26
N VAL A 264 -7.83 3.87 2.07
CA VAL A 264 -7.43 5.28 2.27
C VAL A 264 -6.82 5.43 3.68
N PRO A 265 -5.51 5.69 3.80
CA PRO A 265 -4.84 5.78 5.10
C PRO A 265 -5.40 6.85 6.04
N SER A 266 -5.77 8.02 5.52
CA SER A 266 -6.29 9.14 6.33
C SER A 266 -7.63 8.83 6.98
N THR A 267 -8.50 8.10 6.30
CA THR A 267 -9.80 7.67 6.85
C THR A 267 -9.75 6.29 7.49
N ARG A 268 -8.68 5.53 7.23
CA ARG A 268 -8.49 4.14 7.69
C ARG A 268 -9.60 3.20 7.26
N ARG A 269 -10.09 3.40 6.04
CA ARG A 269 -11.21 2.64 5.46
C ARG A 269 -10.94 2.32 4.00
N VAL A 270 -11.62 1.30 3.53
CA VAL A 270 -11.82 1.11 2.09
C VAL A 270 -12.87 2.09 1.63
N GLU A 271 -12.55 2.85 0.61
CA GLU A 271 -13.45 3.84 -0.01
C GLU A 271 -13.60 3.54 -1.49
N THR A 272 -14.75 3.87 -2.01
CA THR A 272 -15.04 3.82 -3.45
C THR A 272 -15.01 5.25 -3.98
N ASN A 273 -14.01 5.55 -4.81
CA ASN A 273 -13.82 6.86 -5.40
C ASN A 273 -14.15 6.81 -6.89
N VAL A 274 -14.93 7.79 -7.36
CA VAL A 274 -15.21 7.97 -8.79
C VAL A 274 -14.35 9.11 -9.30
N VAL A 275 -13.48 8.80 -10.25
CA VAL A 275 -12.43 9.72 -10.72
C VAL A 275 -12.33 9.75 -12.24
N THR A 276 -11.87 10.87 -12.79
CA THR A 276 -11.42 10.95 -14.16
C THR A 276 -10.16 10.12 -14.37
N ASP A 277 -9.91 9.70 -15.59
CA ASP A 277 -8.70 8.97 -15.94
C ASP A 277 -7.49 9.92 -15.92
N PRO A 278 -6.44 9.64 -15.12
CA PRO A 278 -5.23 10.47 -15.11
C PRO A 278 -4.46 10.46 -16.43
N TYR A 279 -4.72 9.49 -17.30
CA TYR A 279 -4.12 9.38 -18.64
C TYR A 279 -5.03 9.91 -19.75
N SER A 280 -6.17 10.51 -19.41
CA SER A 280 -7.11 11.04 -20.39
C SER A 280 -6.52 12.21 -21.15
N THR A 281 -6.66 12.19 -22.46
CA THR A 281 -6.24 13.27 -23.37
C THR A 281 -7.38 14.23 -23.69
N ALA A 282 -8.61 13.89 -23.35
CA ALA A 282 -9.78 14.75 -23.53
C ALA A 282 -10.78 14.59 -22.37
N LEU A 283 -11.42 15.73 -22.03
CA LEU A 283 -12.41 15.84 -20.97
C LEU A 283 -13.68 16.50 -21.51
N THR A 284 -14.80 16.30 -20.82
CA THR A 284 -16.04 17.05 -21.06
C THR A 284 -15.84 18.54 -20.73
N THR A 285 -16.78 19.39 -21.15
CA THR A 285 -16.72 20.87 -20.99
C THR A 285 -16.36 21.31 -19.58
N ASP A 286 -16.90 20.66 -18.56
CA ASP A 286 -16.64 20.99 -17.16
C ASP A 286 -15.56 20.09 -16.49
N SER A 287 -14.80 19.34 -17.30
CA SER A 287 -13.73 18.42 -16.85
C SER A 287 -14.20 17.35 -15.85
N THR A 288 -15.48 17.03 -15.83
CA THR A 288 -16.08 16.10 -14.90
C THR A 288 -15.98 14.65 -15.33
N ARG A 289 -15.79 14.41 -16.65
CA ARG A 289 -15.60 13.09 -17.24
C ARG A 289 -14.49 13.08 -18.26
N SER A 290 -13.83 11.96 -18.37
CA SER A 290 -12.90 11.67 -19.46
C SER A 290 -13.65 11.30 -20.73
N VAL A 291 -13.04 11.52 -21.89
CA VAL A 291 -13.61 11.22 -23.20
C VAL A 291 -12.68 10.29 -23.98
N ALA A 292 -13.26 9.25 -24.58
CA ALA A 292 -12.52 8.30 -25.40
C ALA A 292 -12.24 8.88 -26.80
N VAL A 293 -11.10 9.49 -27.00
CA VAL A 293 -10.63 10.07 -28.27
C VAL A 293 -9.29 9.49 -28.70
#